data_975d738154dad179eec0c8f6c6a1b17d
#
_entry.id   975d738154dad179eec0c8f6c6a1b17d
#
_cell.length_a   1.000
_cell.length_b   1.000
_cell.length_c   1.000
_cell.angle_alpha   90.00
_cell.angle_beta   90.00
_cell.angle_gamma   90.00
#
_symmetry.space_group_name_H-M   'P 1'
#
loop_
_entity.id
_entity.type
_entity.pdbx_description
1 polymer ?
#
loop_
_entity_poly.entity_id
_entity_poly.type
_entity_poly.pdbx_seq_one_letter_code
_entity_poly.pdbx_strand_id
1 'polypeptide(L)'
;MNTEIDRKIAVIFVADVVGYSKHMEADENATIGSYNDCEKILNKLLKKYKGSVFNTAGDSVLAEFPSAVNAVQCGVDFQSEIKKRNGSDNTDVKLEFRLGINMGDVVKKEDNLIGDGVNIAARLEALAQPNGISISKSVYDFVVPKTKMTFNDLGVQKVKQNEFHA
;
A
#
# COMPACT_ATOMS: atom_id res chain seq x y z
N MET A 1 -36.47 -3.03 6.58
CA MET A 1 -35.37 -3.13 5.61
C MET A 1 -34.08 -3.46 6.34
N ASN A 2 -33.53 -4.61 6.05
CA ASN A 2 -32.30 -5.02 6.69
C ASN A 2 -31.10 -4.41 5.97
N THR A 3 -30.40 -3.55 6.67
CA THR A 3 -29.06 -3.16 6.25
C THR A 3 -28.09 -4.14 6.90
N GLU A 4 -27.80 -5.21 6.21
CA GLU A 4 -26.75 -6.12 6.67
C GLU A 4 -25.41 -5.44 6.47
N ILE A 5 -24.60 -5.44 7.54
CA ILE A 5 -23.23 -4.99 7.47
C ILE A 5 -22.39 -6.20 7.04
N ASP A 6 -21.83 -6.12 5.85
CA ASP A 6 -20.99 -7.20 5.30
C ASP A 6 -19.55 -7.04 5.80
N ARG A 7 -19.25 -7.64 6.95
CA ARG A 7 -17.92 -7.61 7.56
C ARG A 7 -17.09 -8.79 7.13
N LYS A 8 -15.80 -8.55 6.98
CA LYS A 8 -14.83 -9.62 6.71
C LYS A 8 -13.45 -9.21 7.17
N ILE A 9 -12.56 -10.20 7.30
CA ILE A 9 -11.12 -9.96 7.45
C ILE A 9 -10.53 -9.84 6.05
N ALA A 10 -9.75 -8.80 5.83
CA ALA A 10 -9.12 -8.56 4.52
C ALA A 10 -7.68 -8.11 4.69
N VAL A 11 -6.87 -8.40 3.68
CA VAL A 11 -5.51 -7.90 3.56
C VAL A 11 -5.56 -6.64 2.70
N ILE A 12 -5.26 -5.50 3.30
CA ILE A 12 -5.35 -4.18 2.67
C ILE A 12 -3.95 -3.65 2.40
N PHE A 13 -3.74 -3.19 1.18
CA PHE A 13 -2.49 -2.65 0.67
C PHE A 13 -2.73 -1.21 0.24
N VAL A 14 -1.93 -0.29 0.76
CA VAL A 14 -2.01 1.14 0.40
C VAL A 14 -0.66 1.58 -0.16
N ALA A 15 -0.69 2.20 -1.33
CA ALA A 15 0.49 2.80 -1.96
C ALA A 15 0.25 4.28 -2.17
N ASP A 16 1.24 5.10 -1.86
CA ASP A 16 1.15 6.55 -1.98
C ASP A 16 2.50 7.14 -2.40
N VAL A 17 2.45 8.23 -3.16
CA VAL A 17 3.66 8.93 -3.64
C VAL A 17 4.15 9.91 -2.59
N VAL A 18 5.45 9.89 -2.33
CA VAL A 18 6.10 10.85 -1.43
C VAL A 18 6.18 12.21 -2.13
N GLY A 19 5.58 13.23 -1.51
CA GLY A 19 5.68 14.60 -2.02
C GLY A 19 5.05 14.82 -3.39
N TYR A 20 3.93 14.17 -3.68
CA TYR A 20 3.25 14.27 -4.98
C TYR A 20 2.96 15.72 -5.37
N SER A 21 2.43 16.52 -4.44
CA SER A 21 2.10 17.92 -4.71
C SER A 21 3.32 18.74 -5.12
N LYS A 22 4.48 18.50 -4.49
CA LYS A 22 5.72 19.19 -4.85
C LYS A 22 6.20 18.81 -6.24
N HIS A 23 6.09 17.54 -6.61
CA HIS A 23 6.42 17.08 -7.95
C HIS A 23 5.50 17.73 -8.99
N MET A 24 4.20 17.81 -8.70
CA MET A 24 3.21 18.42 -9.59
C MET A 24 3.49 19.92 -9.76
N GLU A 25 3.87 20.63 -8.70
CA GLU A 25 4.22 22.05 -8.78
C GLU A 25 5.49 22.27 -9.61
N ALA A 26 6.47 21.36 -9.52
CA ALA A 26 7.73 21.49 -10.24
C ALA A 26 7.56 21.24 -11.75
N ASP A 27 6.88 20.17 -12.11
CA ASP A 27 6.62 19.80 -13.51
C ASP A 27 5.43 18.86 -13.57
N GLU A 28 4.25 19.41 -13.85
CA GLU A 28 3.00 18.66 -13.85
C GLU A 28 2.99 17.54 -14.91
N ASN A 29 3.35 17.85 -16.13
CA ASN A 29 3.30 16.89 -17.23
C ASN A 29 4.29 15.74 -17.04
N ALA A 30 5.52 16.04 -16.61
CA ALA A 30 6.52 15.03 -16.35
C ALA A 30 6.12 14.15 -15.17
N THR A 31 5.53 14.72 -14.13
CA THR A 31 5.05 13.99 -12.96
C THR A 31 3.92 13.04 -13.32
N ILE A 32 2.94 13.50 -14.10
CA ILE A 32 1.83 12.66 -14.57
C ILE A 32 2.37 11.49 -15.41
N GLY A 33 3.31 11.76 -16.30
CA GLY A 33 3.93 10.72 -17.13
C GLY A 33 4.65 9.68 -16.29
N SER A 34 5.44 10.10 -15.30
CA SER A 34 6.14 9.21 -14.39
C SER A 34 5.18 8.42 -13.51
N TYR A 35 4.12 9.07 -13.02
CA TYR A 35 3.08 8.38 -12.23
C TYR A 35 2.41 7.28 -13.05
N ASN A 36 2.06 7.58 -14.31
CA ASN A 36 1.44 6.60 -15.19
C ASN A 36 2.36 5.40 -15.43
N ASP A 37 3.66 5.60 -15.57
CA ASP A 37 4.62 4.51 -15.71
C ASP A 37 4.68 3.65 -14.44
N CYS A 38 4.72 4.30 -13.28
CA CYS A 38 4.72 3.59 -11.99
C CYS A 38 3.41 2.82 -11.77
N GLU A 39 2.29 3.42 -12.16
CA GLU A 39 0.97 2.77 -12.07
C GLU A 39 0.91 1.51 -12.93
N LYS A 40 1.48 1.53 -14.12
CA LYS A 40 1.58 0.34 -14.97
C LYS A 40 2.38 -0.77 -14.31
N ILE A 41 3.48 -0.42 -13.66
CA ILE A 41 4.30 -1.38 -12.90
C ILE A 41 3.46 -1.98 -11.78
N LEU A 42 2.77 -1.14 -11.02
CA LEU A 42 1.94 -1.59 -9.91
C LEU A 42 0.80 -2.50 -10.39
N ASN A 43 0.10 -2.11 -11.44
CA ASN A 43 -1.02 -2.89 -11.98
C ASN A 43 -0.59 -4.27 -12.47
N LYS A 44 0.58 -4.36 -13.08
CA LYS A 44 1.16 -5.63 -13.52
C LYS A 44 1.46 -6.54 -12.33
N LEU A 45 2.02 -5.99 -11.26
CA LEU A 45 2.33 -6.75 -10.04
C LEU A 45 1.08 -7.12 -9.26
N LEU A 46 0.09 -6.23 -9.19
CA LEU A 46 -1.20 -6.55 -8.59
C LEU A 46 -1.82 -7.76 -9.28
N LYS A 47 -1.82 -7.78 -10.61
CA LYS A 47 -2.34 -8.91 -11.37
C LYS A 47 -1.56 -10.20 -11.07
N LYS A 48 -0.23 -10.10 -11.01
CA LYS A 48 0.63 -11.25 -10.71
C LYS A 48 0.33 -11.87 -9.34
N TYR A 49 0.10 -11.03 -8.34
CA TYR A 49 -0.13 -11.45 -6.96
C TYR A 49 -1.61 -11.47 -6.56
N LYS A 50 -2.51 -11.30 -7.53
CA LYS A 50 -3.97 -11.39 -7.34
C LYS A 50 -4.54 -10.28 -6.47
N GLY A 51 -3.91 -9.12 -6.46
CA GLY A 51 -4.45 -7.93 -5.81
C GLY A 51 -5.54 -7.28 -6.66
N SER A 52 -6.51 -6.65 -6.00
CA SER A 52 -7.60 -5.94 -6.65
C SER A 52 -7.72 -4.54 -6.07
N VAL A 53 -7.62 -3.53 -6.92
CA VAL A 53 -7.84 -2.14 -6.49
C VAL A 53 -9.33 -1.95 -6.19
N PHE A 54 -9.63 -1.46 -4.98
CA PHE A 54 -11.01 -1.18 -4.61
C PHE A 54 -11.28 0.31 -4.46
N ASN A 55 -10.24 1.13 -4.39
CA ASN A 55 -10.41 2.59 -4.31
C ASN A 55 -9.11 3.30 -4.69
N THR A 56 -9.25 4.53 -5.14
CA THR A 56 -8.15 5.46 -5.35
C THR A 56 -8.50 6.81 -4.72
N ALA A 57 -7.50 7.49 -4.18
CA ALA A 57 -7.69 8.80 -3.57
C ALA A 57 -6.47 9.65 -3.91
N GLY A 58 -6.61 10.54 -4.91
CA GLY A 58 -5.49 11.32 -5.44
C GLY A 58 -4.41 10.41 -6.01
N ASP A 59 -3.23 10.44 -5.40
CA ASP A 59 -2.10 9.59 -5.77
C ASP A 59 -2.04 8.28 -4.97
N SER A 60 -3.01 8.05 -4.08
CA SER A 60 -3.09 6.81 -3.29
C SER A 60 -3.87 5.73 -4.03
N VAL A 61 -3.36 4.50 -3.95
CA VAL A 61 -4.02 3.31 -4.48
C VAL A 61 -4.28 2.36 -3.31
N LEU A 62 -5.52 1.91 -3.18
CA LEU A 62 -5.95 0.97 -2.15
C LEU A 62 -6.37 -0.33 -2.82
N ALA A 63 -5.75 -1.44 -2.40
CA ALA A 63 -5.99 -2.75 -2.98
C ALA A 63 -6.22 -3.80 -1.90
N GLU A 64 -6.95 -4.83 -2.26
CA GLU A 64 -7.18 -6.01 -1.44
C GLU A 64 -6.42 -7.19 -2.03
N PHE A 65 -5.83 -8.03 -1.16
CA PHE A 65 -5.15 -9.26 -1.57
C PHE A 65 -5.79 -10.47 -0.90
N PRO A 66 -5.76 -11.64 -1.57
CA PRO A 66 -6.26 -12.88 -0.96
C PRO A 66 -5.33 -13.43 0.12
N SER A 67 -4.08 -12.96 0.16
CA SER A 67 -3.03 -13.49 1.05
C SER A 67 -2.11 -12.36 1.51
N ALA A 68 -1.76 -12.37 2.80
CA ALA A 68 -0.79 -11.44 3.35
C ALA A 68 0.59 -11.62 2.71
N VAL A 69 0.98 -12.87 2.43
CA VAL A 69 2.25 -13.17 1.75
C VAL A 69 2.28 -12.54 0.36
N ASN A 70 1.20 -12.69 -0.40
CA ASN A 70 1.09 -12.10 -1.74
C ASN A 70 1.20 -10.57 -1.68
N ALA A 71 0.53 -9.94 -0.70
CA ALA A 71 0.58 -8.49 -0.55
C ALA A 71 1.99 -7.99 -0.25
N VAL A 72 2.70 -8.64 0.66
CA VAL A 72 4.07 -8.25 1.03
C VAL A 72 5.02 -8.47 -0.15
N GLN A 73 4.92 -9.60 -0.84
CA GLN A 73 5.76 -9.86 -2.01
C GLN A 73 5.50 -8.86 -3.14
N CYS A 74 4.23 -8.52 -3.37
CA CYS A 74 3.89 -7.47 -4.33
C CYS A 74 4.55 -6.14 -3.96
N GLY A 75 4.48 -5.77 -2.69
CA GLY A 75 5.10 -4.54 -2.20
C GLY A 75 6.62 -4.53 -2.38
N VAL A 76 7.29 -5.62 -2.04
CA VAL A 76 8.75 -5.75 -2.20
C VAL A 76 9.13 -5.65 -3.67
N ASP A 77 8.44 -6.37 -4.54
CA ASP A 77 8.71 -6.34 -5.97
C ASP A 77 8.45 -4.95 -6.56
N PHE A 78 7.37 -4.31 -6.12
CA PHE A 78 7.05 -2.95 -6.57
C PHE A 78 8.16 -1.97 -6.20
N GLN A 79 8.59 -1.97 -4.94
CA GLN A 79 9.67 -1.07 -4.50
C GLN A 79 10.99 -1.37 -5.23
N SER A 80 11.28 -2.62 -5.50
CA SER A 80 12.45 -3.03 -6.28
C SER A 80 12.39 -2.51 -7.71
N GLU A 81 11.24 -2.63 -8.37
CA GLU A 81 11.04 -2.15 -9.74
C GLU A 81 11.10 -0.61 -9.83
N ILE A 82 10.53 0.07 -8.83
CA ILE A 82 10.61 1.54 -8.76
C ILE A 82 12.05 1.99 -8.58
N LYS A 83 12.83 1.30 -7.74
CA LYS A 83 14.25 1.61 -7.55
C LYS A 83 15.03 1.46 -8.86
N LYS A 84 14.77 0.39 -9.61
CA LYS A 84 15.40 0.17 -10.92
C LYS A 84 15.02 1.29 -11.90
N ARG A 85 13.76 1.65 -11.97
CA ARG A 85 13.28 2.73 -12.80
C ARG A 85 13.96 4.05 -12.46
N ASN A 86 14.04 4.38 -11.18
CA ASN A 86 14.63 5.64 -10.71
C ASN A 86 16.14 5.69 -10.89
N GLY A 87 16.80 4.55 -11.04
CA GLY A 87 18.22 4.45 -11.36
C GLY A 87 18.52 4.63 -12.84
N SER A 88 17.50 4.71 -13.70
CA SER A 88 17.68 4.90 -15.15
C SER A 88 17.91 6.39 -15.48
N ASP A 89 18.86 6.67 -16.37
CA ASP A 89 19.14 8.04 -16.81
C ASP A 89 18.01 8.63 -17.65
N ASN A 90 17.10 7.80 -18.15
CA ASN A 90 15.98 8.21 -18.99
C ASN A 90 14.72 8.58 -18.19
N THR A 91 14.80 8.59 -16.85
CA THR A 91 13.67 8.90 -16.00
C THR A 91 13.62 10.39 -15.69
N ASP A 92 12.55 11.06 -16.12
CA ASP A 92 12.37 12.50 -15.94
C ASP A 92 12.10 12.87 -14.48
N VAL A 93 11.15 12.18 -13.84
CA VAL A 93 10.79 12.40 -12.44
C VAL A 93 10.95 11.09 -11.68
N LYS A 94 11.72 11.12 -10.61
CA LYS A 94 11.97 9.95 -9.77
C LYS A 94 11.00 9.95 -8.61
N LEU A 95 9.86 9.25 -8.81
CA LEU A 95 8.86 9.13 -7.77
C LEU A 95 9.25 8.07 -6.77
N GLU A 96 9.04 8.39 -5.50
CA GLU A 96 9.23 7.46 -4.39
C GLU A 96 7.88 7.15 -3.78
N PHE A 97 7.70 5.92 -3.29
CA PHE A 97 6.42 5.45 -2.75
C PHE A 97 6.59 4.98 -1.30
N ARG A 98 5.53 5.17 -0.53
CA ARG A 98 5.35 4.53 0.77
C ARG A 98 4.25 3.50 0.65
N LEU A 99 4.47 2.34 1.23
CA LEU A 99 3.48 1.26 1.24
C LEU A 99 3.09 0.92 2.68
N GLY A 100 1.80 0.64 2.87
CA GLY A 100 1.27 0.13 4.13
C GLY A 100 0.43 -1.11 3.88
N ILE A 101 0.60 -2.13 4.71
CA ILE A 101 -0.14 -3.40 4.56
C ILE A 101 -0.68 -3.83 5.91
N ASN A 102 -1.99 -4.04 5.97
CA ASN A 102 -2.68 -4.50 7.18
C ASN A 102 -3.59 -5.68 6.86
N MET A 103 -3.74 -6.57 7.82
CA MET A 103 -4.77 -7.61 7.78
C MET A 103 -5.71 -7.35 8.95
N GLY A 104 -6.95 -7.03 8.67
CA GLY A 104 -7.88 -6.66 9.71
C GLY A 104 -9.32 -6.61 9.24
N ASP A 105 -10.18 -6.19 10.16
CA ASP A 105 -11.62 -6.14 9.95
C ASP A 105 -12.01 -4.97 9.05
N VAL A 106 -12.80 -5.26 8.03
CA VAL A 106 -13.31 -4.26 7.09
C VAL A 106 -14.80 -4.50 6.84
N VAL A 107 -15.46 -3.47 6.34
CA VAL A 107 -16.86 -3.54 5.91
C VAL A 107 -16.87 -3.35 4.40
N LYS A 108 -17.50 -4.29 3.70
CA LYS A 108 -17.73 -4.17 2.26
C LYS A 108 -18.97 -3.32 2.02
N LYS A 109 -18.82 -2.26 1.23
CA LYS A 109 -19.92 -1.39 0.83
C LYS A 109 -19.82 -1.17 -0.67
N GLU A 110 -20.72 -1.81 -1.42
CA GLU A 110 -20.66 -1.85 -2.88
C GLU A 110 -19.31 -2.43 -3.33
N ASP A 111 -18.54 -1.72 -4.14
CA ASP A 111 -17.23 -2.16 -4.60
C ASP A 111 -16.08 -1.64 -3.73
N ASN A 112 -16.40 -0.97 -2.62
CA ASN A 112 -15.43 -0.37 -1.71
C ASN A 112 -15.29 -1.17 -0.43
N LEU A 113 -14.14 -1.00 0.24
CA LEU A 113 -13.90 -1.51 1.58
C LEU A 113 -13.66 -0.32 2.51
N ILE A 114 -14.29 -0.33 3.66
CA ILE A 114 -14.17 0.75 4.65
C ILE A 114 -13.94 0.16 6.05
N GLY A 115 -13.60 1.01 6.99
CA GLY A 115 -13.48 0.65 8.41
C GLY A 115 -12.05 0.66 8.93
N ASP A 116 -11.88 0.11 10.14
CA ASP A 116 -10.62 0.18 10.87
C ASP A 116 -9.46 -0.49 10.14
N GLY A 117 -9.72 -1.63 9.49
CA GLY A 117 -8.67 -2.34 8.73
C GLY A 117 -8.07 -1.49 7.62
N VAL A 118 -8.91 -0.72 6.93
CA VAL A 118 -8.47 0.19 5.86
C VAL A 118 -7.74 1.40 6.47
N ASN A 119 -8.30 1.98 7.53
CA ASN A 119 -7.73 3.15 8.19
C ASN A 119 -6.33 2.85 8.76
N ILE A 120 -6.15 1.68 9.35
CA ILE A 120 -4.85 1.24 9.87
C ILE A 120 -3.84 1.07 8.73
N ALA A 121 -4.25 0.47 7.61
CA ALA A 121 -3.37 0.32 6.45
C ALA A 121 -2.89 1.69 5.92
N ALA A 122 -3.79 2.67 5.85
CA ALA A 122 -3.45 4.03 5.43
C ALA A 122 -2.47 4.68 6.42
N ARG A 123 -2.67 4.45 7.71
CA ARG A 123 -1.77 4.99 8.75
C ARG A 123 -0.40 4.32 8.70
N LEU A 124 -0.34 3.03 8.45
CA LEU A 124 0.92 2.31 8.25
C LEU A 124 1.70 2.88 7.08
N GLU A 125 1.03 3.17 5.97
CA GLU A 125 1.67 3.81 4.83
C GLU A 125 2.32 5.13 5.25
N ALA A 126 1.61 5.96 6.01
CA ALA A 126 2.13 7.25 6.47
C ALA A 126 3.34 7.10 7.40
N LEU A 127 3.48 5.98 8.10
CA LEU A 127 4.62 5.69 8.98
C LEU A 127 5.82 5.12 8.21
N ALA A 128 5.63 4.66 6.98
CA ALA A 128 6.70 4.04 6.21
C ALA A 128 7.75 5.08 5.80
N GLN A 129 8.98 4.63 5.68
CA GLN A 129 10.03 5.44 5.08
C GLN A 129 9.80 5.51 3.56
N PRO A 130 10.25 6.60 2.88
CA PRO A 130 10.25 6.62 1.42
C PRO A 130 10.94 5.36 0.88
N ASN A 131 10.32 4.73 -0.11
CA ASN A 131 10.76 3.46 -0.71
C ASN A 131 10.59 2.25 0.23
N GLY A 132 9.92 2.44 1.36
CA GLY A 132 9.73 1.40 2.35
C GLY A 132 8.32 0.84 2.40
N ILE A 133 8.16 -0.15 3.26
CA ILE A 133 6.89 -0.83 3.50
C ILE A 133 6.70 -0.94 5.00
N SER A 134 5.56 -0.50 5.49
CA SER A 134 5.18 -0.66 6.90
C SER A 134 4.05 -1.67 6.99
N ILE A 135 4.17 -2.65 7.86
CA ILE A 135 3.18 -3.71 8.02
C ILE A 135 2.67 -3.78 9.45
N SER A 136 1.44 -4.26 9.62
CA SER A 136 0.90 -4.51 10.95
C SER A 136 1.48 -5.79 11.54
N LYS A 137 1.37 -5.92 12.86
CA LYS A 137 1.78 -7.15 13.55
C LYS A 137 1.01 -8.37 13.04
N SER A 138 -0.27 -8.23 12.72
CA SER A 138 -1.07 -9.32 12.16
C SER A 138 -0.49 -9.83 10.83
N VAL A 139 -0.05 -8.91 9.95
CA VAL A 139 0.64 -9.27 8.71
C VAL A 139 1.98 -9.93 9.02
N TYR A 140 2.75 -9.32 9.92
CA TYR A 140 4.06 -9.84 10.34
C TYR A 140 3.96 -11.29 10.82
N ASP A 141 3.07 -11.57 11.76
CA ASP A 141 2.90 -12.90 12.32
C ASP A 141 2.52 -13.94 11.27
N PHE A 142 1.77 -13.52 10.25
CA PHE A 142 1.34 -14.40 9.16
C PHE A 142 2.43 -14.64 8.14
N VAL A 143 3.27 -13.66 7.88
CA VAL A 143 4.25 -13.66 6.78
C VAL A 143 5.61 -14.25 7.20
N VAL A 144 6.04 -13.98 8.43
CA VAL A 144 7.38 -14.38 8.92
C VAL A 144 7.69 -15.87 8.73
N PRO A 145 6.78 -16.80 9.06
CA PRO A 145 7.08 -18.23 8.86
C PRO A 145 7.25 -18.63 7.40
N LYS A 146 6.83 -17.78 6.47
CA LYS A 146 6.75 -18.11 5.05
C LYS A 146 7.73 -17.33 4.19
N THR A 147 8.52 -16.41 4.80
CA THR A 147 9.49 -15.58 4.08
C THR A 147 10.79 -15.49 4.88
N LYS A 148 11.85 -15.05 4.21
CA LYS A 148 13.15 -14.80 4.84
C LYS A 148 13.42 -13.31 5.01
N MET A 149 12.38 -12.49 4.95
CA MET A 149 12.50 -11.03 5.10
C MET A 149 12.79 -10.65 6.54
N THR A 150 13.51 -9.55 6.73
CA THR A 150 13.76 -8.96 8.05
C THR A 150 12.86 -7.76 8.25
N PHE A 151 12.40 -7.56 9.48
CA PHE A 151 11.50 -6.49 9.85
C PHE A 151 11.99 -5.79 11.11
N ASN A 152 11.72 -4.48 11.20
CA ASN A 152 11.99 -3.68 12.41
C ASN A 152 10.68 -3.40 13.13
N ASP A 153 10.67 -3.59 14.46
CA ASP A 153 9.50 -3.33 15.30
C ASP A 153 9.38 -1.81 15.55
N LEU A 154 8.24 -1.23 15.19
CA LEU A 154 7.94 0.18 15.42
C LEU A 154 7.12 0.42 16.70
N GLY A 155 6.79 -0.65 17.42
CA GLY A 155 6.01 -0.56 18.65
C GLY A 155 4.53 -0.34 18.41
N VAL A 156 3.81 -0.08 19.50
CA VAL A 156 2.36 0.17 19.45
C VAL A 156 2.08 1.56 18.94
N GLN A 157 1.19 1.67 17.95
CA GLN A 157 0.79 2.93 17.33
C GLN A 157 -0.68 3.18 17.60
N LYS A 158 -1.09 4.45 17.57
CA LYS A 158 -2.49 4.85 17.81
C LYS A 158 -3.04 5.63 16.62
N VAL A 159 -4.25 5.28 16.22
CA VAL A 159 -5.03 6.02 15.23
C VAL A 159 -6.37 6.36 15.87
N LYS A 160 -6.59 7.64 16.16
CA LYS A 160 -7.75 8.10 16.93
C LYS A 160 -7.81 7.35 18.27
N GLN A 161 -8.81 6.49 18.46
CA GLN A 161 -8.98 5.68 19.66
C GLN A 161 -8.51 4.23 19.49
N ASN A 162 -8.02 3.89 18.32
CA ASN A 162 -7.56 2.54 18.01
C ASN A 162 -6.04 2.42 18.16
N GLU A 163 -5.62 1.28 18.62
CA GLU A 163 -4.19 0.94 18.72
C GLU A 163 -3.89 -0.17 17.73
N PHE A 164 -2.68 -0.13 17.17
CA PHE A 164 -2.17 -1.21 16.35
C PHE A 164 -0.66 -1.31 16.50
N HIS A 165 -0.12 -2.49 16.26
CA HIS A 165 1.32 -2.74 16.31
C HIS A 165 1.87 -2.80 14.89
N ALA A 166 2.82 -1.93 14.60
CA ALA A 166 3.47 -1.86 13.29
C ALA A 166 4.82 -2.59 13.28
#